data_ece65add3541d4488950d9a377cf8be0
#
_entry.id   ece65add3541d4488950d9a377cf8be0
#
_cell.length_a   1.000
_cell.length_b   1.000
_cell.length_c   1.000
_cell.angle_alpha   90.00
_cell.angle_beta   90.00
_cell.angle_gamma   90.00
#
_symmetry.space_group_name_H-M   'P 1'
#
loop_
_entity.id
_entity.type
_entity.pdbx_description
1 polymer ?
#
loop_
_entity_poly.entity_id
_entity_poly.type
_entity_poly.pdbx_seq_one_letter_code
_entity_poly.pdbx_strand_id
1 'polypeptide(L)'
;ANFSAGTEAEPMKVYLAPYVYWIDDPDDPAIRVGKDGREPFGLVVKCPYLHIIGLNTHPENTVLASSRGQTQGAVGNFTMFDFWGDGLLVKDLTMGNFCNVDLEYPLKKELSRKKRMSAITQAHVAYCHGDKIVADNVHFISRLNMNPLNGAKRILFNKCHMESTDDALTGTGVYLDCTLHFYGQKPFWRSDMGGAVFLNCDFYVCHEEDRQYFCKSVGPLSIVDCRYHSKKPVYAGWTHDPTDWLRCYQYNVKLNGQPYVIGADKPYNTVCMDQLNQLKAFRLEENEEVVYNTYNLLRGEDDWDPLRVKDRVIAIGKRDGRDYTRMPSCLSVEPLTASIQTGGRTVRLTATVKRHCNYVLNNVPVKWKVQQGYEKEVKLSTSEGYECVVEA
;
A
#
# COMPACT_ATOMS: atom_id res chain seq x y z
N ALA A 1 -20.46 -14.26 -11.42
CA ALA A 1 -21.46 -14.71 -10.46
C ALA A 1 -22.15 -13.49 -9.83
N ASN A 2 -23.45 -13.40 -9.98
CA ASN A 2 -24.23 -12.36 -9.31
C ASN A 2 -24.58 -12.90 -7.92
N PHE A 3 -23.81 -12.54 -6.93
CA PHE A 3 -24.19 -12.74 -5.54
C PHE A 3 -25.25 -11.69 -5.17
N SER A 4 -26.18 -12.03 -4.30
CA SER A 4 -27.06 -11.04 -3.70
C SER A 4 -26.20 -10.07 -2.89
N ALA A 5 -26.49 -8.79 -2.96
CA ALA A 5 -25.74 -7.77 -2.20
C ALA A 5 -25.86 -8.03 -0.70
N GLY A 6 -24.73 -7.94 0.00
CA GLY A 6 -24.69 -7.83 1.46
C GLY A 6 -24.91 -6.38 1.89
N THR A 7 -25.01 -6.18 3.19
CA THR A 7 -24.98 -4.86 3.84
C THR A 7 -23.89 -4.82 4.91
N GLU A 8 -23.56 -3.65 5.43
CA GLU A 8 -22.58 -3.52 6.51
C GLU A 8 -22.99 -4.31 7.76
N ALA A 9 -24.29 -4.34 8.08
CA ALA A 9 -24.82 -5.08 9.21
C ALA A 9 -24.95 -6.60 8.94
N GLU A 10 -25.25 -6.96 7.69
CA GLU A 10 -25.46 -8.35 7.27
C GLU A 10 -24.67 -8.63 5.97
N PRO A 11 -23.35 -8.83 6.06
CA PRO A 11 -22.53 -9.10 4.89
C PRO A 11 -22.85 -10.47 4.27
N MET A 12 -22.73 -10.55 2.94
CA MET A 12 -22.77 -11.80 2.21
C MET A 12 -21.49 -12.58 2.52
N LYS A 13 -21.60 -13.75 3.12
CA LYS A 13 -20.46 -14.58 3.52
C LYS A 13 -20.33 -15.82 2.65
N VAL A 14 -19.11 -16.01 2.14
CA VAL A 14 -18.70 -17.21 1.42
C VAL A 14 -17.59 -17.88 2.22
N TYR A 15 -17.85 -19.08 2.71
CA TYR A 15 -16.88 -19.88 3.44
C TYR A 15 -16.27 -20.93 2.52
N LEU A 16 -14.93 -21.00 2.50
CA LEU A 16 -14.17 -21.90 1.65
C LEU A 16 -13.45 -22.95 2.50
N ALA A 17 -13.74 -24.20 2.25
CA ALA A 17 -12.99 -25.30 2.85
C ALA A 17 -11.55 -25.34 2.33
N PRO A 18 -10.60 -25.97 3.06
CA PRO A 18 -9.25 -26.19 2.55
C PRO A 18 -9.25 -26.95 1.23
N TYR A 19 -8.87 -26.25 0.16
CA TYR A 19 -8.78 -26.81 -1.20
C TYR A 19 -8.11 -25.79 -2.16
N VAL A 20 -7.82 -26.22 -3.40
CA VAL A 20 -7.39 -25.35 -4.50
C VAL A 20 -8.57 -25.11 -5.45
N TYR A 21 -9.07 -23.89 -5.46
CA TYR A 21 -10.19 -23.45 -6.30
C TYR A 21 -9.66 -22.70 -7.52
N TRP A 22 -9.71 -23.33 -8.69
CA TRP A 22 -9.30 -22.69 -9.92
C TRP A 22 -10.40 -21.76 -10.44
N ILE A 23 -10.02 -20.49 -10.67
CA ILE A 23 -10.93 -19.49 -11.25
C ILE A 23 -11.17 -19.75 -12.73
N ASP A 24 -10.26 -20.48 -13.36
CA ASP A 24 -10.29 -20.89 -14.75
C ASP A 24 -9.66 -22.27 -14.88
N ASP A 25 -9.92 -22.97 -15.98
CA ASP A 25 -9.26 -24.25 -16.26
C ASP A 25 -7.75 -24.05 -16.45
N PRO A 26 -6.91 -24.58 -15.55
CA PRO A 26 -5.46 -24.41 -15.66
C PRO A 26 -4.85 -25.12 -16.86
N ASP A 27 -5.51 -26.12 -17.42
CA ASP A 27 -5.04 -26.94 -18.53
C ASP A 27 -5.59 -26.47 -19.88
N ASP A 28 -6.57 -25.55 -19.90
CA ASP A 28 -7.10 -24.98 -21.13
C ASP A 28 -6.09 -24.04 -21.79
N PRO A 29 -5.61 -24.34 -23.01
CA PRO A 29 -4.67 -23.50 -23.75
C PRO A 29 -5.36 -22.29 -24.41
N ALA A 30 -6.68 -22.13 -24.31
CA ALA A 30 -7.41 -21.10 -25.03
C ALA A 30 -6.92 -19.69 -24.65
N ILE A 31 -6.81 -18.86 -25.69
CA ILE A 31 -6.49 -17.43 -25.53
C ILE A 31 -7.68 -16.72 -24.86
N ARG A 32 -7.40 -16.03 -23.75
CA ARG A 32 -8.38 -15.17 -23.12
C ARG A 32 -8.37 -13.80 -23.78
N VAL A 33 -9.51 -13.43 -24.34
CA VAL A 33 -9.73 -12.12 -24.95
C VAL A 33 -10.79 -11.40 -24.13
N GLY A 34 -10.47 -10.17 -23.71
CA GLY A 34 -11.45 -9.32 -23.03
C GLY A 34 -12.57 -8.92 -23.99
N LYS A 35 -13.78 -8.76 -23.47
CA LYS A 35 -14.89 -8.18 -24.23
C LYS A 35 -14.56 -6.74 -24.60
N ASP A 36 -14.87 -6.34 -25.80
CA ASP A 36 -14.68 -4.98 -26.31
C ASP A 36 -13.21 -4.47 -26.26
N GLY A 37 -12.25 -5.39 -26.39
CA GLY A 37 -10.82 -5.06 -26.36
C GLY A 37 -10.25 -4.67 -24.98
N ARG A 38 -11.02 -4.88 -23.91
CA ARG A 38 -10.56 -4.69 -22.54
C ARG A 38 -9.72 -5.86 -22.06
N GLU A 39 -8.99 -5.65 -20.96
CA GLU A 39 -8.26 -6.72 -20.28
C GLU A 39 -9.20 -7.87 -19.89
N PRO A 40 -8.81 -9.13 -20.11
CA PRO A 40 -9.64 -10.27 -19.72
C PRO A 40 -9.59 -10.49 -18.21
N PHE A 41 -10.76 -10.63 -17.59
CA PHE A 41 -10.91 -11.01 -16.19
C PHE A 41 -11.32 -12.48 -16.07
N GLY A 42 -10.82 -13.14 -15.04
CA GLY A 42 -11.26 -14.49 -14.68
C GLY A 42 -12.68 -14.47 -14.12
N LEU A 43 -12.91 -13.64 -13.10
CA LEU A 43 -14.22 -13.51 -12.46
C LEU A 43 -14.51 -12.04 -12.08
N VAL A 44 -15.58 -11.49 -12.66
CA VAL A 44 -16.12 -10.18 -12.25
C VAL A 44 -17.17 -10.41 -11.17
N VAL A 45 -16.95 -9.80 -10.01
CA VAL A 45 -17.81 -9.95 -8.82
C VAL A 45 -18.40 -8.59 -8.47
N LYS A 46 -19.73 -8.48 -8.58
CA LYS A 46 -20.49 -7.27 -8.21
C LYS A 46 -21.33 -7.58 -6.98
N CYS A 47 -20.72 -7.43 -5.82
CA CYS A 47 -21.36 -7.74 -4.54
C CYS A 47 -20.80 -6.82 -3.43
N PRO A 48 -21.51 -5.77 -3.03
CA PRO A 48 -21.16 -4.99 -1.85
C PRO A 48 -21.18 -5.86 -0.59
N TYR A 49 -20.30 -5.55 0.34
CA TYR A 49 -20.15 -6.25 1.63
C TYR A 49 -20.05 -7.77 1.48
N LEU A 50 -19.21 -8.20 0.53
CA LEU A 50 -18.86 -9.60 0.35
C LEU A 50 -17.71 -9.98 1.29
N HIS A 51 -17.89 -11.05 2.06
CA HIS A 51 -16.85 -11.64 2.90
C HIS A 51 -16.47 -13.02 2.35
N ILE A 52 -15.23 -13.19 1.91
CA ILE A 52 -14.65 -14.46 1.44
C ILE A 52 -13.69 -14.94 2.51
N ILE A 53 -14.02 -16.06 3.15
CA ILE A 53 -13.35 -16.54 4.37
C ILE A 53 -12.91 -17.99 4.19
N GLY A 54 -11.61 -18.24 4.31
CA GLY A 54 -11.08 -19.60 4.45
C GLY A 54 -11.45 -20.18 5.82
N LEU A 55 -11.85 -21.43 5.85
CA LEU A 55 -12.18 -22.14 7.10
C LEU A 55 -10.96 -22.65 7.85
N ASN A 56 -9.76 -22.34 7.39
CA ASN A 56 -8.50 -22.70 8.03
C ASN A 56 -7.65 -21.44 8.20
N THR A 57 -7.05 -21.25 9.38
CA THR A 57 -6.21 -20.08 9.69
C THR A 57 -4.83 -20.08 9.03
N HIS A 58 -4.48 -21.16 8.34
CA HIS A 58 -3.29 -21.26 7.49
C HIS A 58 -3.69 -20.91 6.05
N PRO A 59 -3.36 -19.71 5.53
CA PRO A 59 -3.82 -19.23 4.23
C PRO A 59 -3.47 -20.15 3.05
N GLU A 60 -2.35 -20.85 3.15
CA GLU A 60 -1.88 -21.80 2.14
C GLU A 60 -2.78 -23.03 1.96
N ASN A 61 -3.67 -23.29 2.92
CA ASN A 61 -4.59 -24.41 2.88
C ASN A 61 -5.88 -24.13 2.09
N THR A 62 -6.18 -22.85 1.81
CA THR A 62 -7.35 -22.44 1.03
C THR A 62 -6.91 -21.52 -0.10
N VAL A 63 -6.84 -22.03 -1.32
CA VAL A 63 -6.22 -21.32 -2.43
C VAL A 63 -7.25 -20.99 -3.52
N LEU A 64 -7.41 -19.70 -3.82
CA LEU A 64 -8.05 -19.22 -5.04
C LEU A 64 -6.97 -19.02 -6.09
N ALA A 65 -7.00 -19.81 -7.14
CA ALA A 65 -5.90 -19.96 -8.08
C ALA A 65 -6.26 -19.61 -9.52
N SER A 66 -5.29 -19.04 -10.24
CA SER A 66 -5.25 -18.97 -11.70
C SER A 66 -3.83 -19.28 -12.17
N SER A 67 -3.68 -19.59 -13.46
CA SER A 67 -2.37 -19.79 -14.10
C SER A 67 -2.29 -19.11 -15.47
N ARG A 68 -2.96 -17.96 -15.62
CA ARG A 68 -2.95 -17.20 -16.88
C ARG A 68 -2.16 -15.91 -16.75
N GLY A 69 -1.41 -15.60 -17.78
CA GLY A 69 -0.66 -14.36 -17.92
C GLY A 69 -0.64 -13.86 -19.37
N GLN A 70 -0.08 -12.68 -19.58
CA GLN A 70 -0.07 -11.98 -20.85
C GLN A 70 0.46 -12.82 -22.03
N THR A 71 1.56 -13.57 -21.84
CA THR A 71 2.20 -14.33 -22.90
C THR A 71 1.56 -15.70 -23.13
N GLN A 72 0.52 -16.04 -22.40
CA GLN A 72 -0.19 -17.32 -22.55
C GLN A 72 -1.53 -17.15 -23.20
N GLY A 73 -1.55 -16.28 -24.18
CA GLY A 73 -2.70 -16.06 -24.99
C GLY A 73 -3.76 -15.17 -24.36
N ALA A 74 -3.47 -14.53 -23.25
CA ALA A 74 -4.26 -13.37 -22.85
C ALA A 74 -3.87 -12.18 -23.72
N VAL A 75 -4.82 -11.59 -24.41
CA VAL A 75 -4.62 -10.29 -25.05
C VAL A 75 -4.65 -9.25 -23.94
N GLY A 76 -3.53 -8.55 -23.75
CA GLY A 76 -3.34 -7.67 -22.58
C GLY A 76 -3.02 -8.43 -21.29
N ASN A 77 -3.30 -7.82 -20.18
CA ASN A 77 -3.01 -8.38 -18.86
C ASN A 77 -4.20 -9.21 -18.37
N PHE A 78 -3.96 -10.43 -17.92
CA PHE A 78 -5.00 -11.23 -17.30
C PHE A 78 -5.08 -10.92 -15.81
N THR A 79 -6.29 -10.64 -15.31
CA THR A 79 -6.58 -10.41 -13.89
C THR A 79 -7.58 -11.47 -13.40
N MET A 80 -7.25 -12.15 -12.29
CA MET A 80 -8.12 -13.22 -11.77
C MET A 80 -9.48 -12.69 -11.35
N PHE A 81 -9.49 -11.56 -10.60
CA PHE A 81 -10.71 -10.97 -10.05
C PHE A 81 -10.85 -9.50 -10.40
N ASP A 82 -12.09 -9.09 -10.62
CA ASP A 82 -12.51 -7.70 -10.70
C ASP A 82 -13.69 -7.49 -9.73
N PHE A 83 -13.39 -6.90 -8.54
CA PHE A 83 -14.37 -6.70 -7.49
C PHE A 83 -15.02 -5.32 -7.58
N TRP A 84 -16.35 -5.29 -7.52
CA TRP A 84 -17.17 -4.08 -7.51
C TRP A 84 -18.06 -4.07 -6.27
N GLY A 85 -17.90 -3.05 -5.45
CA GLY A 85 -18.68 -2.84 -4.24
C GLY A 85 -17.80 -2.55 -3.01
N ASP A 86 -18.37 -1.82 -2.07
CA ASP A 86 -17.74 -1.48 -0.80
C ASP A 86 -17.77 -2.67 0.17
N GLY A 87 -16.94 -2.62 1.21
CA GLY A 87 -16.98 -3.56 2.33
C GLY A 87 -16.49 -4.98 2.02
N LEU A 88 -15.64 -5.17 1.00
CA LEU A 88 -15.04 -6.47 0.74
C LEU A 88 -14.10 -6.87 1.89
N LEU A 89 -14.32 -8.07 2.43
CA LEU A 89 -13.39 -8.76 3.32
C LEU A 89 -12.87 -10.03 2.65
N VAL A 90 -11.55 -10.16 2.56
CA VAL A 90 -10.87 -11.41 2.19
C VAL A 90 -10.06 -11.86 3.39
N LYS A 91 -10.24 -13.11 3.84
CA LYS A 91 -9.64 -13.57 5.09
C LYS A 91 -9.21 -15.04 5.04
N ASP A 92 -8.06 -15.32 5.67
CA ASP A 92 -7.54 -16.68 5.91
C ASP A 92 -7.45 -17.55 4.64
N LEU A 93 -6.90 -17.00 3.55
CA LEU A 93 -6.75 -17.71 2.27
C LEU A 93 -5.59 -17.16 1.42
N THR A 94 -5.24 -17.89 0.39
CA THR A 94 -4.33 -17.46 -0.68
C THR A 94 -5.09 -17.04 -1.92
N MET A 95 -4.76 -15.87 -2.47
CA MET A 95 -5.14 -15.43 -3.83
C MET A 95 -3.88 -15.44 -4.69
N GLY A 96 -3.79 -16.39 -5.64
CA GLY A 96 -2.56 -16.58 -6.39
C GLY A 96 -2.74 -16.75 -7.89
N ASN A 97 -1.97 -16.00 -8.68
CA ASN A 97 -1.80 -16.28 -10.09
C ASN A 97 -0.48 -17.03 -10.30
N PHE A 98 -0.59 -18.33 -10.49
CA PHE A 98 0.53 -19.27 -10.59
C PHE A 98 1.06 -19.43 -12.03
N CYS A 99 0.91 -18.41 -12.86
CA CYS A 99 1.48 -18.42 -14.21
C CYS A 99 3.02 -18.55 -14.19
N ASN A 100 3.68 -17.80 -13.30
CA ASN A 100 5.14 -17.70 -13.21
C ASN A 100 5.73 -18.26 -11.91
N VAL A 101 4.92 -18.85 -11.05
CA VAL A 101 5.33 -19.43 -9.77
C VAL A 101 4.66 -20.77 -9.57
N ASP A 102 5.37 -21.73 -8.97
CA ASP A 102 4.82 -23.03 -8.66
C ASP A 102 3.75 -22.90 -7.56
N LEU A 103 2.64 -23.58 -7.71
CA LEU A 103 1.69 -23.82 -6.62
C LEU A 103 2.12 -25.08 -5.89
N GLU A 104 2.53 -24.93 -4.65
CA GLU A 104 2.80 -26.04 -3.73
C GLU A 104 1.68 -26.12 -2.70
N TYR A 105 0.82 -27.15 -2.82
CA TYR A 105 -0.33 -27.29 -1.93
C TYR A 105 0.01 -28.27 -0.80
N PRO A 106 0.01 -27.82 0.48
CA PRO A 106 0.58 -28.59 1.56
C PRO A 106 -0.28 -29.81 1.99
N LEU A 107 -1.61 -29.73 1.84
CA LEU A 107 -2.50 -30.80 2.32
C LEU A 107 -2.64 -31.96 1.36
N LYS A 108 -2.41 -31.72 0.05
CA LYS A 108 -2.64 -32.70 -0.99
C LYS A 108 -1.69 -32.44 -2.17
N LYS A 109 -0.60 -33.21 -2.25
CA LYS A 109 0.47 -32.98 -3.24
C LYS A 109 -0.02 -33.04 -4.69
N GLU A 110 -1.03 -33.84 -4.97
CA GLU A 110 -1.64 -33.95 -6.30
C GLU A 110 -2.39 -32.69 -6.77
N LEU A 111 -2.70 -31.77 -5.86
CA LEU A 111 -3.27 -30.46 -6.20
C LEU A 111 -2.20 -29.40 -6.45
N SER A 112 -0.93 -29.73 -6.21
CA SER A 112 0.18 -28.84 -6.59
C SER A 112 0.31 -28.77 -8.10
N ARG A 113 0.74 -27.61 -8.61
CA ARG A 113 0.93 -27.38 -10.03
C ARG A 113 2.23 -26.65 -10.29
N LYS A 114 2.96 -27.09 -11.31
CA LYS A 114 4.11 -26.34 -11.81
C LYS A 114 3.63 -25.07 -12.53
N LYS A 115 4.44 -24.01 -12.40
CA LYS A 115 4.23 -22.79 -13.15
C LYS A 115 4.10 -23.09 -14.64
N ARG A 116 3.25 -22.35 -15.31
CA ARG A 116 2.99 -22.54 -16.72
C ARG A 116 4.15 -22.03 -17.58
N MET A 117 4.84 -20.97 -17.14
CA MET A 117 5.95 -20.35 -17.85
C MET A 117 7.12 -20.03 -16.94
N SER A 118 8.32 -20.19 -17.49
CA SER A 118 9.55 -19.72 -16.84
C SER A 118 9.82 -18.24 -17.08
N ALA A 119 9.42 -17.70 -18.25
CA ALA A 119 9.48 -16.28 -18.52
C ALA A 119 8.49 -15.52 -17.62
N ILE A 120 8.96 -14.45 -16.97
CA ILE A 120 8.12 -13.61 -16.15
C ILE A 120 7.22 -12.78 -17.06
N THR A 121 5.92 -12.91 -16.88
CA THR A 121 4.88 -12.21 -17.62
C THR A 121 3.83 -11.64 -16.66
N GLN A 122 3.14 -10.61 -17.09
CA GLN A 122 2.09 -10.00 -16.28
C GLN A 122 0.97 -11.00 -15.99
N ALA A 123 0.66 -11.16 -14.71
CA ALA A 123 -0.31 -12.13 -14.22
C ALA A 123 -0.94 -11.57 -12.94
N HIS A 124 -2.01 -10.80 -13.10
CA HIS A 124 -2.63 -10.02 -12.04
C HIS A 124 -3.51 -10.90 -11.13
N VAL A 125 -3.64 -10.49 -9.88
CA VAL A 125 -4.51 -11.16 -8.89
C VAL A 125 -5.87 -10.49 -8.85
N ALA A 126 -5.97 -9.21 -8.47
CA ALA A 126 -7.27 -8.59 -8.30
C ALA A 126 -7.25 -7.07 -8.48
N TYR A 127 -8.26 -6.56 -9.19
CA TYR A 127 -8.68 -5.16 -9.06
C TYR A 127 -9.85 -5.05 -8.09
N CYS A 128 -10.00 -3.89 -7.45
CA CYS A 128 -11.10 -3.57 -6.56
C CYS A 128 -11.54 -2.12 -6.73
N HIS A 129 -12.84 -1.88 -6.95
CA HIS A 129 -13.39 -0.55 -7.20
C HIS A 129 -14.22 -0.03 -6.03
N GLY A 130 -14.02 -0.60 -4.83
CA GLY A 130 -14.78 -0.29 -3.63
C GLY A 130 -14.00 0.53 -2.60
N ASP A 131 -14.71 0.85 -1.53
CA ASP A 131 -14.22 1.47 -0.31
C ASP A 131 -14.36 0.51 0.88
N LYS A 132 -13.65 0.75 2.00
CA LYS A 132 -13.69 -0.08 3.22
C LYS A 132 -13.27 -1.54 2.98
N ILE A 133 -12.15 -1.73 2.33
CA ILE A 133 -11.66 -3.06 1.94
C ILE A 133 -10.70 -3.60 3.00
N VAL A 134 -10.84 -4.87 3.35
CA VAL A 134 -9.96 -5.55 4.30
C VAL A 134 -9.44 -6.85 3.70
N ALA A 135 -8.13 -7.01 3.71
CA ALA A 135 -7.46 -8.29 3.56
C ALA A 135 -6.82 -8.65 4.91
N ASP A 136 -7.24 -9.74 5.53
CA ASP A 136 -6.78 -10.17 6.85
C ASP A 136 -6.24 -11.60 6.77
N ASN A 137 -4.94 -11.76 7.03
CA ASN A 137 -4.24 -13.04 6.92
C ASN A 137 -4.39 -13.66 5.52
N VAL A 138 -4.04 -12.89 4.48
CA VAL A 138 -4.14 -13.30 3.07
C VAL A 138 -2.75 -13.38 2.45
N HIS A 139 -2.48 -14.47 1.72
CA HIS A 139 -1.31 -14.57 0.85
C HIS A 139 -1.67 -14.10 -0.56
N PHE A 140 -0.99 -13.07 -1.06
CA PHE A 140 -1.09 -12.62 -2.45
C PHE A 140 0.16 -13.10 -3.20
N ILE A 141 -0.04 -13.96 -4.19
CA ILE A 141 1.06 -14.64 -4.89
C ILE A 141 0.98 -14.36 -6.38
N SER A 142 2.02 -13.76 -6.89
CA SER A 142 2.32 -13.63 -8.33
C SER A 142 3.77 -13.17 -8.49
N ARG A 143 4.24 -12.94 -9.72
CA ARG A 143 5.55 -12.34 -9.93
C ARG A 143 5.46 -10.93 -10.48
N LEU A 144 4.86 -10.71 -11.62
CA LEU A 144 4.83 -9.39 -12.27
C LEU A 144 3.42 -8.80 -12.26
N ASN A 145 3.31 -7.55 -11.84
CA ASN A 145 2.04 -6.80 -11.74
C ASN A 145 0.97 -7.54 -10.93
N MET A 146 1.31 -7.95 -9.72
CA MET A 146 0.40 -8.73 -8.88
C MET A 146 -0.94 -8.04 -8.64
N ASN A 147 -0.93 -6.73 -8.41
CA ASN A 147 -2.13 -5.90 -8.16
C ASN A 147 -3.04 -6.49 -7.07
N PRO A 148 -2.63 -6.50 -5.80
CA PRO A 148 -3.45 -7.01 -4.72
C PRO A 148 -4.56 -6.02 -4.40
N LEU A 149 -5.78 -6.25 -4.92
CA LEU A 149 -6.96 -5.39 -4.73
C LEU A 149 -6.72 -3.93 -5.18
N ASN A 150 -6.02 -3.77 -6.31
CA ASN A 150 -5.67 -2.46 -6.84
C ASN A 150 -6.92 -1.63 -7.19
N GLY A 151 -6.91 -0.33 -6.85
CA GLY A 151 -8.01 0.60 -7.10
C GLY A 151 -8.93 0.84 -5.90
N ALA A 152 -8.80 0.06 -4.81
CA ALA A 152 -9.54 0.29 -3.57
C ALA A 152 -9.26 1.69 -3.01
N LYS A 153 -10.32 2.37 -2.50
CA LYS A 153 -10.20 3.73 -1.96
C LYS A 153 -9.52 3.74 -0.59
N ARG A 154 -10.10 3.00 0.37
CA ARG A 154 -9.51 2.74 1.69
C ARG A 154 -9.35 1.24 1.83
N ILE A 155 -8.13 0.80 2.08
CA ILE A 155 -7.81 -0.61 2.22
C ILE A 155 -6.84 -0.85 3.38
N LEU A 156 -7.13 -1.89 4.15
CA LEU A 156 -6.25 -2.44 5.16
C LEU A 156 -5.77 -3.82 4.72
N PHE A 157 -4.46 -3.99 4.67
CA PHE A 157 -3.79 -5.28 4.63
C PHE A 157 -3.28 -5.59 6.04
N ASN A 158 -3.86 -6.58 6.69
CA ASN A 158 -3.49 -7.00 8.05
C ASN A 158 -2.92 -8.41 8.01
N LYS A 159 -1.69 -8.58 8.50
CA LYS A 159 -1.00 -9.89 8.54
C LYS A 159 -0.93 -10.60 7.19
N CYS A 160 -0.85 -9.84 6.11
CA CYS A 160 -0.78 -10.39 4.77
C CYS A 160 0.65 -10.75 4.37
N HIS A 161 0.78 -11.78 3.53
CA HIS A 161 2.00 -12.14 2.84
C HIS A 161 1.89 -11.77 1.35
N MET A 162 2.92 -11.11 0.80
CA MET A 162 2.94 -10.67 -0.60
C MET A 162 4.23 -11.04 -1.29
N GLU A 163 4.15 -11.53 -2.53
CA GLU A 163 5.31 -11.84 -3.35
C GLU A 163 5.28 -11.06 -4.67
N SER A 164 6.36 -10.36 -5.00
CA SER A 164 6.37 -9.44 -6.12
C SER A 164 7.74 -9.32 -6.77
N THR A 165 7.76 -9.00 -8.08
CA THR A 165 8.98 -8.65 -8.82
C THR A 165 9.08 -7.14 -9.01
N ASP A 166 8.42 -6.60 -10.03
CA ASP A 166 8.52 -5.20 -10.43
C ASP A 166 7.12 -4.70 -10.83
N ASP A 167 6.78 -3.45 -10.48
CA ASP A 167 5.46 -2.82 -10.70
C ASP A 167 4.27 -3.63 -10.15
N ALA A 168 4.49 -4.57 -9.27
CA ALA A 168 3.54 -5.60 -8.95
C ALA A 168 2.69 -5.32 -7.73
N LEU A 169 3.13 -4.43 -6.85
CA LEU A 169 2.39 -4.03 -5.67
C LEU A 169 1.75 -2.66 -5.86
N THR A 170 0.57 -2.48 -5.31
CA THR A 170 -0.09 -1.18 -5.26
C THR A 170 0.49 -0.36 -4.12
N GLY A 171 1.02 0.80 -4.44
CA GLY A 171 1.61 1.72 -3.47
C GLY A 171 0.59 2.56 -2.73
N THR A 172 -0.57 2.00 -2.34
CA THR A 172 -1.64 2.65 -1.57
C THR A 172 -2.10 1.76 -0.44
N GLY A 173 -2.86 2.30 0.49
CA GLY A 173 -3.41 1.55 1.62
C GLY A 173 -2.55 1.55 2.88
N VAL A 174 -3.04 0.87 3.88
CA VAL A 174 -2.38 0.64 5.16
C VAL A 174 -2.01 -0.83 5.27
N TYR A 175 -0.72 -1.10 5.48
CA TYR A 175 -0.15 -2.42 5.64
C TYR A 175 0.27 -2.58 7.11
N LEU A 176 -0.33 -3.51 7.83
CA LEU A 176 -0.03 -3.77 9.24
C LEU A 176 0.40 -5.22 9.42
N ASP A 177 1.53 -5.44 10.11
CA ASP A 177 2.09 -6.77 10.39
C ASP A 177 2.27 -7.65 9.14
N CYS A 178 2.54 -7.02 7.98
CA CYS A 178 2.66 -7.72 6.71
C CYS A 178 4.10 -8.18 6.43
N THR A 179 4.22 -9.28 5.67
CA THR A 179 5.48 -9.80 5.15
C THR A 179 5.50 -9.64 3.63
N LEU A 180 6.50 -8.92 3.10
CA LEU A 180 6.61 -8.66 1.67
C LEU A 180 7.93 -9.20 1.14
N HIS A 181 7.87 -10.09 0.15
CA HIS A 181 9.03 -10.66 -0.53
C HIS A 181 9.24 -9.95 -1.88
N PHE A 182 10.33 -9.21 -1.98
CA PHE A 182 10.71 -8.44 -3.17
C PHE A 182 11.63 -9.26 -4.07
N TYR A 183 11.08 -9.82 -5.14
CA TYR A 183 11.84 -10.55 -6.16
C TYR A 183 12.40 -9.65 -7.27
N GLY A 184 12.14 -8.34 -7.18
CA GLY A 184 12.68 -7.31 -8.05
C GLY A 184 12.90 -6.00 -7.30
N GLN A 185 13.70 -5.11 -7.90
CA GLN A 185 14.17 -3.87 -7.27
C GLN A 185 13.08 -2.84 -6.96
N LYS A 186 11.93 -2.87 -7.67
CA LYS A 186 10.91 -1.81 -7.64
C LYS A 186 9.50 -2.41 -7.55
N PRO A 187 9.14 -3.01 -6.41
CA PRO A 187 7.91 -3.78 -6.26
C PRO A 187 6.63 -2.97 -6.41
N PHE A 188 6.69 -1.64 -6.22
CA PHE A 188 5.53 -0.76 -6.37
C PHE A 188 5.65 0.10 -7.62
N TRP A 189 4.53 0.36 -8.28
CA TRP A 189 4.49 1.36 -9.35
C TRP A 189 4.72 2.77 -8.78
N ARG A 190 3.81 3.19 -7.93
CA ARG A 190 3.83 4.47 -7.20
C ARG A 190 2.83 4.40 -6.05
N SER A 191 2.95 5.29 -5.08
CA SER A 191 1.85 5.64 -4.20
C SER A 191 1.04 6.81 -4.78
N ASP A 192 -0.20 6.99 -4.33
CA ASP A 192 -0.93 8.23 -4.57
C ASP A 192 -0.43 9.36 -3.65
N MET A 193 -1.00 10.56 -3.75
CA MET A 193 -0.59 11.69 -2.91
C MET A 193 -1.00 11.54 -1.43
N GLY A 194 -1.90 10.59 -1.11
CA GLY A 194 -2.22 10.21 0.26
C GLY A 194 -1.18 9.29 0.89
N GLY A 195 -0.31 8.72 0.06
CA GLY A 195 0.75 7.81 0.45
C GLY A 195 0.28 6.38 0.72
N ALA A 196 1.24 5.47 0.82
CA ALA A 196 1.06 4.16 1.41
C ALA A 196 1.73 4.12 2.78
N VAL A 197 1.15 3.39 3.73
CA VAL A 197 1.62 3.33 5.11
C VAL A 197 1.94 1.89 5.48
N PHE A 198 3.16 1.65 5.93
CA PHE A 198 3.64 0.35 6.41
C PHE A 198 3.92 0.44 7.91
N LEU A 199 3.27 -0.41 8.68
CA LEU A 199 3.35 -0.48 10.13
C LEU A 199 3.78 -1.89 10.55
N ASN A 200 4.92 -2.00 11.23
CA ASN A 200 5.47 -3.27 11.71
C ASN A 200 5.62 -4.36 10.64
N CYS A 201 6.04 -3.98 9.43
CA CYS A 201 6.19 -4.92 8.32
C CYS A 201 7.62 -5.44 8.19
N ASP A 202 7.73 -6.64 7.61
CA ASP A 202 8.99 -7.27 7.23
C ASP A 202 9.14 -7.28 5.71
N PHE A 203 10.25 -6.77 5.21
CA PHE A 203 10.59 -6.72 3.79
C PHE A 203 11.78 -7.63 3.50
N TYR A 204 11.57 -8.68 2.72
CA TYR A 204 12.63 -9.62 2.33
C TYR A 204 13.11 -9.31 0.93
N VAL A 205 14.39 -8.95 0.80
CA VAL A 205 15.04 -8.73 -0.49
C VAL A 205 15.45 -10.10 -1.05
N CYS A 206 14.76 -10.55 -2.11
CA CYS A 206 14.87 -11.88 -2.69
C CYS A 206 15.55 -11.89 -4.08
N HIS A 207 16.14 -10.78 -4.50
CA HIS A 207 16.89 -10.64 -5.75
C HIS A 207 18.40 -10.44 -5.49
N GLU A 208 19.22 -10.50 -6.53
CA GLU A 208 20.67 -10.43 -6.42
C GLU A 208 21.27 -9.03 -6.59
N GLU A 209 20.46 -8.04 -6.93
CA GLU A 209 20.89 -6.66 -7.13
C GLU A 209 21.29 -5.99 -5.80
N ASP A 210 22.19 -5.01 -5.87
CA ASP A 210 22.71 -4.28 -4.71
C ASP A 210 21.80 -3.12 -4.24
N ARG A 211 20.69 -2.89 -4.94
CA ARG A 211 19.74 -1.82 -4.66
C ARG A 211 18.31 -2.33 -4.58
N GLN A 212 17.59 -1.84 -3.59
CA GLN A 212 16.16 -2.04 -3.41
C GLN A 212 15.47 -0.70 -3.33
N TYR A 213 14.55 -0.44 -4.21
CA TYR A 213 13.67 0.72 -4.14
C TYR A 213 12.25 0.28 -3.78
N PHE A 214 11.44 1.17 -3.20
CA PHE A 214 10.02 0.90 -3.02
C PHE A 214 9.26 1.07 -4.31
N CYS A 215 9.39 2.25 -4.91
CA CYS A 215 8.60 2.64 -6.07
C CYS A 215 9.45 2.78 -7.32
N LYS A 216 8.83 2.50 -8.47
CA LYS A 216 9.36 2.82 -9.79
C LYS A 216 9.21 4.30 -10.11
N SER A 217 8.12 4.91 -9.67
CA SER A 217 7.82 6.32 -9.81
C SER A 217 7.68 7.00 -8.44
N VAL A 218 7.49 8.31 -8.42
CA VAL A 218 7.39 9.10 -7.19
C VAL A 218 6.02 8.97 -6.52
N GLY A 219 6.01 9.06 -5.20
CA GLY A 219 4.82 9.08 -4.36
C GLY A 219 5.22 8.99 -2.88
N PRO A 220 4.53 9.68 -1.96
CA PRO A 220 4.85 9.66 -0.55
C PRO A 220 4.62 8.27 0.06
N LEU A 221 5.49 7.90 0.98
CA LEU A 221 5.44 6.65 1.74
C LEU A 221 5.68 6.95 3.22
N SER A 222 5.07 6.18 4.09
CA SER A 222 5.33 6.21 5.53
C SER A 222 5.65 4.81 6.02
N ILE A 223 6.81 4.64 6.67
CA ILE A 223 7.34 3.35 7.10
C ILE A 223 7.70 3.45 8.58
N VAL A 224 7.00 2.69 9.42
CA VAL A 224 7.10 2.76 10.88
C VAL A 224 7.33 1.37 11.46
N ASP A 225 8.36 1.22 12.30
CA ASP A 225 8.74 -0.04 12.97
C ASP A 225 8.97 -1.22 12.00
N CYS A 226 9.49 -0.96 10.79
CA CYS A 226 9.66 -1.97 9.76
C CYS A 226 11.10 -2.48 9.66
N ARG A 227 11.24 -3.67 9.11
CA ARG A 227 12.53 -4.39 9.02
C ARG A 227 12.80 -4.87 7.61
N TYR A 228 13.98 -4.57 7.11
CA TYR A 228 14.53 -5.17 5.91
C TYR A 228 15.40 -6.37 6.26
N HIS A 229 15.25 -7.43 5.49
CA HIS A 229 16.05 -8.63 5.56
C HIS A 229 16.72 -8.86 4.20
N SER A 230 18.03 -8.87 4.16
CA SER A 230 18.79 -9.13 2.96
C SER A 230 19.99 -10.04 3.27
N LYS A 231 20.23 -11.02 2.40
CA LYS A 231 21.40 -11.92 2.50
C LYS A 231 22.69 -11.22 2.12
N LYS A 232 22.62 -10.15 1.34
CA LYS A 232 23.74 -9.35 0.85
C LYS A 232 23.63 -7.92 1.32
N PRO A 233 24.72 -7.15 1.33
CA PRO A 233 24.61 -5.69 1.47
C PRO A 233 23.70 -5.13 0.39
N VAL A 234 22.74 -4.32 0.79
CA VAL A 234 21.79 -3.67 -0.11
C VAL A 234 21.60 -2.21 0.30
N TYR A 235 21.54 -1.34 -0.70
CA TYR A 235 21.08 0.01 -0.51
C TYR A 235 19.56 0.04 -0.64
N ALA A 236 18.83 0.54 0.36
CA ALA A 236 17.40 0.75 0.28
C ALA A 236 17.07 2.23 0.04
N GLY A 237 16.29 2.51 -1.00
CA GLY A 237 15.85 3.84 -1.40
C GLY A 237 14.36 3.91 -1.67
N TRP A 238 13.81 5.14 -1.78
CA TRP A 238 12.39 5.34 -2.03
C TRP A 238 12.01 5.09 -3.48
N THR A 239 12.76 5.66 -4.40
CA THR A 239 12.65 5.48 -5.85
C THR A 239 14.02 5.67 -6.49
N HIS A 240 14.18 5.22 -7.73
CA HIS A 240 15.44 5.34 -8.46
C HIS A 240 15.82 6.82 -8.69
N ASP A 241 14.87 7.62 -9.12
CA ASP A 241 15.06 9.05 -9.45
C ASP A 241 14.07 9.91 -8.64
N PRO A 242 14.35 10.13 -7.33
CA PRO A 242 13.47 10.93 -6.50
C PRO A 242 13.52 12.41 -6.92
N THR A 243 12.36 13.04 -7.00
CA THR A 243 12.25 14.49 -7.20
C THR A 243 12.55 15.24 -5.91
N ASP A 244 12.98 16.50 -6.00
CA ASP A 244 13.33 17.31 -4.85
C ASP A 244 12.15 17.61 -3.91
N TRP A 245 10.92 17.58 -4.43
CA TRP A 245 9.71 17.79 -3.63
C TRP A 245 9.23 16.52 -2.91
N LEU A 246 9.69 15.33 -3.30
CA LEU A 246 9.25 14.08 -2.66
C LEU A 246 9.63 14.07 -1.18
N ARG A 247 8.68 13.76 -0.31
CA ARG A 247 8.89 13.51 1.12
C ARG A 247 8.30 12.17 1.50
N CYS A 248 9.15 11.31 2.00
CA CYS A 248 8.79 10.02 2.58
C CYS A 248 9.18 10.03 4.06
N TYR A 249 8.45 9.31 4.87
CA TYR A 249 8.53 9.37 6.32
C TYR A 249 8.96 8.02 6.88
N GLN A 250 9.87 8.03 7.82
CA GLN A 250 10.29 6.81 8.51
C GLN A 250 10.45 7.00 10.01
N TYR A 251 10.24 5.90 10.73
CA TYR A 251 10.56 5.77 12.15
C TYR A 251 10.98 4.34 12.46
N ASN A 252 12.06 4.17 13.23
CA ASN A 252 12.57 2.88 13.71
C ASN A 252 12.65 1.81 12.60
N VAL A 253 13.25 2.16 11.46
CA VAL A 253 13.54 1.23 10.37
C VAL A 253 14.85 0.52 10.62
N LYS A 254 14.91 -0.78 10.35
CA LYS A 254 16.10 -1.61 10.51
C LYS A 254 16.43 -2.37 9.22
N LEU A 255 17.72 -2.55 8.95
CA LEU A 255 18.24 -3.46 7.93
C LEU A 255 19.10 -4.52 8.64
N ASN A 256 18.70 -5.78 8.55
CA ASN A 256 19.36 -6.89 9.23
C ASN A 256 19.61 -6.62 10.73
N GLY A 257 18.60 -6.06 11.39
CA GLY A 257 18.63 -5.74 12.82
C GLY A 257 19.35 -4.44 13.20
N GLN A 258 20.03 -3.77 12.28
CA GLN A 258 20.71 -2.49 12.53
C GLN A 258 19.83 -1.30 12.12
N PRO A 259 19.85 -0.18 12.87
CA PRO A 259 19.15 1.04 12.45
C PRO A 259 19.54 1.45 11.02
N TYR A 260 18.55 1.86 10.23
CA TYR A 260 18.77 2.18 8.83
C TYR A 260 17.96 3.42 8.39
N VAL A 261 18.56 4.25 7.54
CA VAL A 261 17.90 5.40 6.91
C VAL A 261 17.71 5.09 5.42
N ILE A 262 16.44 4.99 5.00
CA ILE A 262 16.09 4.76 3.60
C ILE A 262 16.43 6.02 2.79
N GLY A 263 17.07 5.85 1.64
CA GLY A 263 17.44 6.98 0.77
C GLY A 263 18.48 7.91 1.38
N ALA A 264 19.45 7.38 2.13
CA ALA A 264 20.45 8.18 2.85
C ALA A 264 21.31 9.07 1.95
N ASP A 265 21.46 8.75 0.67
CA ASP A 265 22.16 9.57 -0.34
C ASP A 265 21.30 10.74 -0.86
N LYS A 266 20.01 10.77 -0.54
CA LYS A 266 19.03 11.80 -0.90
C LYS A 266 18.30 12.32 0.35
N PRO A 267 19.00 12.94 1.31
CA PRO A 267 18.47 13.22 2.64
C PRO A 267 17.24 14.14 2.63
N TYR A 268 17.04 14.96 1.59
CA TYR A 268 15.84 15.80 1.47
C TYR A 268 14.55 15.00 1.27
N ASN A 269 14.65 13.79 0.74
CA ASN A 269 13.48 12.95 0.50
C ASN A 269 13.04 12.15 1.73
N THR A 270 13.88 12.09 2.77
CA THR A 270 13.61 11.29 3.98
C THR A 270 13.38 12.18 5.19
N VAL A 271 12.22 12.00 5.82
CA VAL A 271 11.87 12.62 7.09
C VAL A 271 11.88 11.55 8.18
N CYS A 272 12.86 11.66 9.10
CA CYS A 272 12.91 10.84 10.29
C CYS A 272 11.98 11.43 11.36
N MET A 273 11.02 10.62 11.84
CA MET A 273 9.94 11.11 12.71
C MET A 273 10.26 11.00 14.22
N ASP A 274 11.50 10.72 14.60
CA ASP A 274 11.89 10.42 15.99
C ASP A 274 11.48 11.50 17.01
N GLN A 275 11.47 12.77 16.62
CA GLN A 275 11.12 13.89 17.46
C GLN A 275 9.85 14.62 17.03
N LEU A 276 9.09 14.06 16.10
CA LEU A 276 7.95 14.72 15.50
C LEU A 276 6.63 14.24 16.12
N ASN A 277 5.77 15.19 16.48
CA ASN A 277 4.39 14.88 16.86
C ASN A 277 3.64 14.10 15.75
N GLN A 278 4.06 14.25 14.48
CA GLN A 278 3.51 13.55 13.35
C GLN A 278 3.56 12.01 13.51
N LEU A 279 4.53 11.47 14.24
CA LEU A 279 4.61 10.04 14.54
C LEU A 279 3.32 9.52 15.17
N LYS A 280 2.61 10.35 15.94
CA LYS A 280 1.34 10.00 16.59
C LYS A 280 0.19 9.73 15.60
N ALA A 281 0.34 10.18 14.34
CA ALA A 281 -0.60 9.82 13.28
C ALA A 281 -0.56 8.32 12.94
N PHE A 282 0.54 7.65 13.23
CA PHE A 282 0.84 6.26 12.86
C PHE A 282 0.95 5.33 14.06
N ARG A 283 1.54 5.84 15.17
CA ARG A 283 1.98 5.02 16.31
C ARG A 283 1.79 5.77 17.62
N LEU A 284 1.14 5.11 18.54
CA LEU A 284 0.93 5.54 19.92
C LEU A 284 1.57 4.54 20.89
N GLU A 285 1.66 4.90 22.15
CA GLU A 285 2.15 4.03 23.22
C GLU A 285 1.20 4.03 24.40
N GLU A 286 0.91 2.84 24.90
CA GLU A 286 0.10 2.62 26.10
C GLU A 286 0.72 1.51 26.94
N ASN A 287 1.11 1.82 28.18
CA ASN A 287 1.71 0.85 29.10
C ASN A 287 2.87 0.04 28.48
N GLU A 288 3.78 0.71 27.77
CA GLU A 288 4.93 0.12 27.05
C GLU A 288 4.55 -0.70 25.80
N GLU A 289 3.27 -0.84 25.51
CA GLU A 289 2.79 -1.46 24.28
C GLU A 289 2.62 -0.44 23.14
N VAL A 290 2.94 -0.87 21.94
CA VAL A 290 2.70 -0.09 20.73
C VAL A 290 1.25 -0.26 20.28
N VAL A 291 0.59 0.86 20.00
CA VAL A 291 -0.75 0.91 19.39
C VAL A 291 -0.62 1.60 18.04
N TYR A 292 -0.75 0.83 16.95
CA TYR A 292 -0.77 1.43 15.63
C TYR A 292 -2.09 2.16 15.39
N ASN A 293 -2.00 3.44 15.03
CA ASN A 293 -3.15 4.35 14.92
C ASN A 293 -3.90 4.18 13.57
N THR A 294 -4.28 2.94 13.28
CA THR A 294 -5.01 2.61 12.05
C THR A 294 -6.36 3.32 11.97
N TYR A 295 -6.98 3.63 13.10
CA TYR A 295 -8.20 4.43 13.12
C TYR A 295 -7.98 5.83 12.52
N ASN A 296 -6.94 6.55 12.94
CA ASN A 296 -6.62 7.86 12.33
C ASN A 296 -6.41 7.76 10.82
N LEU A 297 -5.79 6.66 10.35
CA LEU A 297 -5.46 6.48 8.94
C LEU A 297 -6.69 6.12 8.08
N LEU A 298 -7.62 5.31 8.61
CA LEU A 298 -8.68 4.69 7.83
C LEU A 298 -10.08 5.24 8.08
N ARG A 299 -10.31 5.96 9.19
CA ARG A 299 -11.65 6.34 9.65
C ARG A 299 -12.52 7.08 8.62
N GLY A 300 -11.92 7.81 7.67
CA GLY A 300 -12.68 8.67 6.75
C GLY A 300 -13.55 9.69 7.49
N GLU A 301 -14.72 9.97 6.94
CA GLU A 301 -15.77 10.78 7.59
C GLU A 301 -16.90 9.92 8.20
N ASP A 302 -16.82 8.61 8.03
CA ASP A 302 -17.80 7.62 8.44
C ASP A 302 -17.34 6.73 9.62
N ASP A 303 -16.23 7.11 10.25
CA ASP A 303 -15.66 6.46 11.44
C ASP A 303 -15.30 4.96 11.23
N TRP A 304 -14.93 4.58 10.02
CA TRP A 304 -14.56 3.20 9.72
C TRP A 304 -13.33 2.75 10.51
N ASP A 305 -13.50 1.73 11.33
CA ASP A 305 -12.50 1.18 12.24
C ASP A 305 -12.45 -0.37 12.15
N PRO A 306 -11.81 -0.92 11.11
CA PRO A 306 -11.80 -2.36 10.88
C PRO A 306 -11.12 -3.18 11.98
N LEU A 307 -10.19 -2.57 12.73
CA LEU A 307 -9.47 -3.23 13.84
C LEU A 307 -9.99 -2.87 15.22
N ARG A 308 -11.04 -2.04 15.32
CA ARG A 308 -11.66 -1.62 16.58
C ARG A 308 -10.70 -0.99 17.58
N VAL A 309 -9.78 -0.15 17.06
CA VAL A 309 -8.78 0.56 17.91
C VAL A 309 -9.23 1.94 18.32
N LYS A 310 -10.37 2.45 17.85
CA LYS A 310 -10.91 3.78 18.11
C LYS A 310 -10.91 4.15 19.59
N ASP A 311 -11.51 3.31 20.43
CA ASP A 311 -11.67 3.61 21.85
C ASP A 311 -10.31 3.67 22.56
N ARG A 312 -9.36 2.81 22.17
CA ARG A 312 -7.99 2.82 22.68
C ARG A 312 -7.25 4.10 22.29
N VAL A 313 -7.37 4.53 21.01
CA VAL A 313 -6.78 5.78 20.52
C VAL A 313 -7.34 7.00 21.26
N ILE A 314 -8.67 7.03 21.49
CA ILE A 314 -9.33 8.09 22.25
C ILE A 314 -8.86 8.11 23.72
N ALA A 315 -8.74 6.95 24.35
CA ALA A 315 -8.29 6.84 25.75
C ALA A 315 -6.85 7.37 25.90
N ILE A 316 -5.94 6.98 25.01
CA ILE A 316 -4.57 7.49 24.97
C ILE A 316 -4.56 9.01 24.77
N GLY A 317 -5.37 9.51 23.83
CA GLY A 317 -5.50 10.95 23.57
C GLY A 317 -5.99 11.74 24.78
N LYS A 318 -6.98 11.23 25.51
CA LYS A 318 -7.46 11.85 26.76
C LYS A 318 -6.38 11.90 27.84
N ARG A 319 -5.62 10.82 28.02
CA ARG A 319 -4.48 10.75 28.94
C ARG A 319 -3.45 11.84 28.60
N ASP A 320 -3.14 12.02 27.33
CA ASP A 320 -2.11 12.92 26.83
C ASP A 320 -2.61 14.36 26.60
N GLY A 321 -3.92 14.63 26.82
CA GLY A 321 -4.56 15.93 26.57
C GLY A 321 -4.56 16.31 25.08
N ARG A 322 -4.69 15.34 24.16
CA ARG A 322 -4.64 15.54 22.70
C ARG A 322 -5.65 14.69 21.95
N ASP A 323 -6.03 15.14 20.77
CA ASP A 323 -6.85 14.34 19.84
C ASP A 323 -5.95 13.63 18.81
N TYR A 324 -5.80 12.32 18.98
CA TYR A 324 -5.05 11.47 18.05
C TYR A 324 -5.89 10.86 16.95
N THR A 325 -7.17 11.19 16.87
CA THR A 325 -8.09 10.67 15.85
C THR A 325 -8.10 11.49 14.56
N ARG A 326 -7.42 12.65 14.55
CA ARG A 326 -7.36 13.60 13.43
C ARG A 326 -5.95 14.13 13.19
N MET A 327 -4.96 13.27 13.35
CA MET A 327 -3.57 13.65 13.14
C MET A 327 -3.24 13.74 11.64
N PRO A 328 -2.50 14.78 11.20
CA PRO A 328 -2.05 14.87 9.83
C PRO A 328 -0.99 13.79 9.53
N SER A 329 -1.11 13.15 8.39
CA SER A 329 -0.13 12.17 7.91
C SER A 329 0.64 12.64 6.69
N CYS A 330 0.11 13.60 5.93
CA CYS A 330 0.83 14.19 4.81
C CYS A 330 0.51 15.67 4.60
N LEU A 331 1.44 16.34 3.92
CA LEU A 331 1.34 17.74 3.51
C LEU A 331 1.68 17.82 2.02
N SER A 332 0.86 18.50 1.24
CA SER A 332 1.16 18.86 -0.13
C SER A 332 1.24 20.38 -0.29
N VAL A 333 2.08 20.83 -1.21
CA VAL A 333 2.23 22.24 -1.57
C VAL A 333 2.07 22.38 -3.08
N GLU A 334 1.28 23.34 -3.53
CA GLU A 334 1.07 23.65 -4.94
C GLU A 334 1.45 25.08 -5.25
N PRO A 335 2.14 25.32 -6.38
CA PRO A 335 2.75 24.33 -7.26
C PRO A 335 3.92 23.58 -6.59
N LEU A 336 4.14 22.32 -6.96
CA LEU A 336 5.24 21.49 -6.44
C LEU A 336 6.63 22.03 -6.81
N THR A 337 6.72 22.65 -7.98
CA THR A 337 7.92 23.31 -8.48
C THR A 337 7.54 24.61 -9.16
N ALA A 338 8.37 25.63 -9.03
CA ALA A 338 8.20 26.91 -9.71
C ALA A 338 9.56 27.53 -10.01
N SER A 339 9.64 28.28 -11.11
CA SER A 339 10.79 29.12 -11.43
C SER A 339 10.41 30.58 -11.28
N ILE A 340 11.17 31.34 -10.49
CA ILE A 340 10.94 32.76 -10.25
C ILE A 340 12.17 33.53 -10.83
N GLN A 341 11.91 34.49 -11.67
CA GLN A 341 12.96 35.39 -12.13
C GLN A 341 13.20 36.49 -11.09
N THR A 342 14.46 36.78 -10.80
CA THR A 342 14.85 37.93 -9.96
C THR A 342 14.29 39.24 -10.50
N GLY A 343 13.87 40.13 -9.61
CA GLY A 343 13.34 41.45 -10.01
C GLY A 343 11.85 41.66 -9.74
N GLY A 344 11.34 41.07 -8.62
CA GLY A 344 10.01 41.37 -8.09
C GLY A 344 8.87 40.50 -8.65
N ARG A 345 9.20 39.39 -9.30
CA ARG A 345 8.18 38.42 -9.67
C ARG A 345 7.91 37.49 -8.48
N THR A 346 6.67 37.09 -8.32
CA THR A 346 6.21 36.27 -7.19
C THR A 346 5.53 35.00 -7.65
N VAL A 347 5.58 33.99 -6.81
CA VAL A 347 4.75 32.80 -6.92
C VAL A 347 3.93 32.62 -5.66
N ARG A 348 2.66 32.26 -5.81
CA ARG A 348 1.79 31.88 -4.68
C ARG A 348 1.91 30.39 -4.47
N LEU A 349 2.19 29.99 -3.23
CA LEU A 349 2.19 28.61 -2.77
C LEU A 349 0.96 28.37 -1.92
N THR A 350 0.30 27.23 -2.11
CA THR A 350 -0.85 26.79 -1.30
C THR A 350 -0.53 25.45 -0.67
N ALA A 351 -0.62 25.37 0.65
CA ALA A 351 -0.44 24.15 1.42
C ALA A 351 -1.78 23.45 1.65
N THR A 352 -1.79 22.14 1.52
CA THR A 352 -2.94 21.31 1.87
C THR A 352 -2.48 20.24 2.85
N VAL A 353 -3.05 20.24 4.04
CA VAL A 353 -2.79 19.24 5.08
C VAL A 353 -3.83 18.13 4.98
N LYS A 354 -3.37 16.88 4.98
CA LYS A 354 -4.24 15.72 4.77
C LYS A 354 -3.96 14.63 5.81
N ARG A 355 -4.99 13.86 6.10
CA ARG A 355 -4.86 12.50 6.63
C ARG A 355 -4.65 11.52 5.46
N HIS A 356 -4.28 10.30 5.79
CA HIS A 356 -4.23 9.20 4.83
C HIS A 356 -5.55 9.09 4.04
N CYS A 357 -5.49 8.55 2.82
CA CYS A 357 -6.62 8.51 1.87
C CYS A 357 -7.14 9.89 1.43
N ASN A 358 -6.27 10.92 1.43
CA ASN A 358 -6.54 12.27 0.91
C ASN A 358 -7.63 13.07 1.65
N TYR A 359 -7.99 12.72 2.87
CA TYR A 359 -8.91 13.52 3.68
C TYR A 359 -8.26 14.82 4.13
N VAL A 360 -8.78 15.94 3.66
CA VAL A 360 -8.28 17.29 3.99
C VAL A 360 -8.58 17.63 5.45
N LEU A 361 -7.58 18.13 6.15
CA LEU A 361 -7.70 18.67 7.50
C LEU A 361 -7.65 20.18 7.44
N ASN A 362 -8.71 20.82 7.91
CA ASN A 362 -8.76 22.27 8.13
C ASN A 362 -8.30 22.60 9.55
N ASN A 363 -7.81 23.82 9.75
CA ASN A 363 -7.36 24.33 11.06
C ASN A 363 -6.13 23.63 11.66
N VAL A 364 -5.29 23.02 10.82
CA VAL A 364 -3.97 22.54 11.22
C VAL A 364 -2.95 23.66 10.98
N PRO A 365 -2.16 24.07 11.98
CA PRO A 365 -1.14 25.11 11.78
C PRO A 365 -0.12 24.70 10.73
N VAL A 366 0.10 25.57 9.73
CA VAL A 366 1.13 25.41 8.69
C VAL A 366 2.15 26.49 8.88
N LYS A 367 3.43 26.13 8.86
CA LYS A 367 4.56 27.05 8.94
C LYS A 367 5.38 27.00 7.66
N TRP A 368 5.78 28.16 7.18
CA TRP A 368 6.65 28.33 6.03
C TRP A 368 8.05 28.71 6.48
N LYS A 369 9.04 28.10 5.89
CA LYS A 369 10.43 28.39 6.16
C LYS A 369 11.24 28.26 4.88
N VAL A 370 12.14 29.24 4.63
CA VAL A 370 13.15 29.12 3.59
C VAL A 370 14.19 28.10 4.05
N GLN A 371 14.66 27.27 3.13
CA GLN A 371 15.73 26.33 3.40
C GLN A 371 17.00 27.08 3.81
N GLN A 372 17.72 26.54 4.78
CA GLN A 372 18.96 27.12 5.26
C GLN A 372 19.96 27.32 4.11
N GLY A 373 20.53 28.52 4.00
CA GLY A 373 21.46 28.93 2.98
C GLY A 373 20.83 29.75 1.85
N TYR A 374 19.50 29.80 1.75
CA TYR A 374 18.77 30.55 0.69
C TYR A 374 17.97 31.74 1.24
N GLU A 375 18.14 32.10 2.51
CA GLU A 375 17.36 33.15 3.19
C GLU A 375 17.60 34.54 2.61
N LYS A 376 18.73 34.75 1.90
CA LYS A 376 19.06 36.02 1.24
C LYS A 376 18.47 36.13 -0.17
N GLU A 377 18.12 34.99 -0.75
CA GLU A 377 17.67 34.89 -2.15
C GLU A 377 16.14 34.83 -2.25
N VAL A 378 15.46 34.48 -1.18
CA VAL A 378 14.01 34.21 -1.16
C VAL A 378 13.35 34.92 0.03
N LYS A 379 12.28 35.67 -0.27
CA LYS A 379 11.42 36.30 0.75
C LYS A 379 10.06 35.62 0.77
N LEU A 380 9.54 35.40 1.98
CA LEU A 380 8.20 34.88 2.21
C LEU A 380 7.29 36.01 2.68
N SER A 381 6.06 36.07 2.13
CA SER A 381 5.04 37.03 2.56
C SER A 381 4.54 36.78 3.98
N THR A 382 4.62 35.52 4.43
CA THR A 382 4.24 35.09 5.78
C THR A 382 5.05 33.87 6.19
N SER A 383 5.20 33.65 7.48
CA SER A 383 5.77 32.42 8.05
C SER A 383 4.72 31.41 8.48
N GLU A 384 3.42 31.74 8.41
CA GLU A 384 2.33 30.87 8.86
C GLU A 384 1.10 30.98 7.94
N GLY A 385 0.25 29.93 7.94
CA GLY A 385 -0.99 29.90 7.16
C GLY A 385 -0.91 28.97 5.94
N TYR A 386 -2.06 28.75 5.28
CA TYR A 386 -2.17 27.83 4.15
C TYR A 386 -1.65 28.41 2.83
N GLU A 387 -1.51 29.72 2.74
CA GLU A 387 -0.97 30.39 1.56
C GLU A 387 0.26 31.21 1.93
N CYS A 388 1.24 31.20 1.04
CA CYS A 388 2.44 32.03 1.13
C CYS A 388 2.82 32.52 -0.25
N VAL A 389 3.15 33.81 -0.38
CA VAL A 389 3.72 34.36 -1.60
C VAL A 389 5.24 34.40 -1.44
N VAL A 390 5.93 33.89 -2.44
CA VAL A 390 7.39 33.82 -2.51
C VAL A 390 7.88 34.81 -3.55
N GLU A 391 8.86 35.60 -3.18
CA GLU A 391 9.57 36.59 -4.03
C GLU A 391 11.06 36.23 -4.06
N ALA A 392 11.69 36.31 -5.22
CA ALA A 392 13.12 36.09 -5.43
C ALA A 392 13.84 37.39 -5.85
#